data_5df9a628e11602fa46a28b7d14cd7da6
#
_entry.id   5df9a628e11602fa46a28b7d14cd7da6
#
_cell.length_a   1.000
_cell.length_b   1.000
_cell.length_c   1.000
_cell.angle_alpha   90.00
_cell.angle_beta   90.00
_cell.angle_gamma   90.00
#
_symmetry.space_group_name_H-M   'P 1'
#
loop_
_entity.id
_entity.type
_entity.pdbx_description
1 polymer ?
#
loop_
_entity_poly.entity_id
_entity_poly.type
_entity_poly.pdbx_seq_one_letter_code
_entity_poly.pdbx_strand_id
1 'polypeptide(L)'
;MKCKGFTLVEMVLILTVVFILAAIGAWKVAGLKDEANGVAQDDALATVLRMQQLADMEGLQETATDTLGRILELQSNLAAKGHYYYQVNPTNLAERVIYDPVAQQWSTP
;
A
#
# COMPACT_ATOMS: atom_id res chain seq x y z
N MET A 1 -8.13 53.14 15.61
CA MET A 1 -8.03 52.49 15.40
C MET A 1 -7.49 51.89 15.26
N LYS A 2 -7.31 51.45 15.26
CA LYS A 2 -6.81 50.73 15.29
C LYS A 2 -6.87 49.91 14.40
N CYS A 3 -7.21 49.72 13.72
CA CYS A 3 -7.25 48.81 12.71
C CYS A 3 -6.12 48.74 11.92
N LYS A 4 -5.06 48.90 12.48
CA LYS A 4 -4.03 48.91 11.81
C LYS A 4 -3.44 47.74 11.57
N GLY A 5 -3.43 46.81 11.52
CA GLY A 5 -2.73 45.61 11.33
C GLY A 5 -2.32 44.97 12.62
N PHE A 6 -1.67 43.87 12.52
CA PHE A 6 -1.23 43.14 13.68
C PHE A 6 -0.05 43.80 14.38
N THR A 7 -0.02 43.72 15.69
CA THR A 7 1.17 44.10 16.42
C THR A 7 2.26 43.05 16.28
N LEU A 8 3.48 43.44 16.62
CA LEU A 8 4.60 42.50 16.58
C LEU A 8 4.37 41.30 17.50
N VAL A 9 3.79 41.54 18.67
CA VAL A 9 3.49 40.47 19.63
C VAL A 9 2.45 39.49 19.05
N GLU A 10 1.43 40.04 18.39
CA GLU A 10 0.42 39.19 17.75
C GLU A 10 1.03 38.33 16.67
N MET A 11 1.92 38.87 15.84
CA MET A 11 2.57 38.09 14.81
C MET A 11 3.43 36.97 15.40
N VAL A 12 4.19 37.26 16.43
CA VAL A 12 5.00 36.27 17.12
C VAL A 12 4.12 35.19 17.73
N LEU A 13 3.01 35.59 18.34
CA LEU A 13 2.08 34.64 18.95
C LEU A 13 1.47 33.70 17.89
N ILE A 14 1.03 34.25 16.77
CA ILE A 14 0.46 33.46 15.67
C ILE A 14 1.50 32.49 15.12
N LEU A 15 2.72 32.94 14.87
CA LEU A 15 3.78 32.10 14.37
C LEU A 15 4.11 30.97 15.36
N THR A 16 4.11 31.27 16.65
CA THR A 16 4.38 30.27 17.69
C THR A 16 3.31 29.17 17.67
N VAL A 17 2.02 29.55 17.60
CA VAL A 17 0.92 28.61 17.55
C VAL A 17 0.99 27.75 16.30
N VAL A 18 1.23 28.37 15.14
CA VAL A 18 1.36 27.64 13.87
C VAL A 18 2.52 26.66 13.95
N PHE A 19 3.64 27.04 14.54
CA PHE A 19 4.80 26.18 14.68
C PHE A 19 4.48 24.94 15.53
N ILE A 20 3.77 25.14 16.64
CA ILE A 20 3.36 24.04 17.52
C ILE A 20 2.43 23.09 16.79
N LEU A 21 1.45 23.62 16.08
CA LEU A 21 0.49 22.81 15.33
C LEU A 21 1.19 22.03 14.21
N ALA A 22 2.12 22.66 13.52
CA ALA A 22 2.87 22.01 12.46
C ALA A 22 3.74 20.85 13.02
N ALA A 23 4.35 21.03 14.18
CA ALA A 23 5.14 19.99 14.81
C ALA A 23 4.30 18.79 15.19
N ILE A 24 3.12 19.01 15.78
CA ILE A 24 2.20 17.93 16.13
C ILE A 24 1.67 17.24 14.87
N GLY A 25 1.30 18.02 13.87
CA GLY A 25 0.79 17.48 12.61
C GLY A 25 1.82 16.62 11.88
N ALA A 26 3.06 17.08 11.82
CA ALA A 26 4.14 16.32 11.18
C ALA A 26 4.37 14.98 11.86
N TRP A 27 4.33 14.96 13.19
CA TRP A 27 4.49 13.73 13.96
C TRP A 27 3.37 12.73 13.67
N LYS A 28 2.13 13.19 13.66
CA LYS A 28 0.97 12.33 13.38
C LYS A 28 0.98 11.83 11.94
N VAL A 29 1.37 12.66 11.00
CA VAL A 29 1.44 12.25 9.60
C VAL A 29 2.48 11.14 9.41
N ALA A 30 3.61 11.21 10.09
CA ALA A 30 4.60 10.15 10.03
C ALA A 30 4.05 8.81 10.52
N GLY A 31 3.31 8.83 11.65
CA GLY A 31 2.66 7.61 12.16
C GLY A 31 1.60 7.06 11.23
N LEU A 32 0.79 7.93 10.64
CA LEU A 32 -0.23 7.52 9.68
C LEU A 32 0.38 6.91 8.42
N LYS A 33 1.51 7.39 8.00
CA LYS A 33 2.20 6.85 6.84
C LYS A 33 2.64 5.40 7.08
N ASP A 34 3.15 5.09 8.26
CA ASP A 34 3.54 3.74 8.62
C ASP A 34 2.32 2.81 8.69
N GLU A 35 1.22 3.27 9.27
CA GLU A 35 -0.03 2.51 9.30
C GLU A 35 -0.56 2.28 7.89
N ALA A 36 -0.54 3.29 7.05
CA ALA A 36 -1.02 3.16 5.67
C ALA A 36 -0.18 2.16 4.87
N ASN A 37 1.14 2.13 5.07
CA ASN A 37 2.01 1.15 4.43
C ASN A 37 1.69 -0.26 4.90
N GLY A 38 1.44 -0.46 6.19
CA GLY A 38 1.04 -1.75 6.74
C GLY A 38 -0.27 -2.25 6.16
N VAL A 39 -1.27 -1.37 6.08
CA VAL A 39 -2.57 -1.71 5.48
C VAL A 39 -2.41 -2.03 3.99
N ALA A 40 -1.58 -1.28 3.28
CA ALA A 40 -1.33 -1.53 1.86
C ALA A 40 -0.67 -2.89 1.63
N GLN A 41 0.24 -3.31 2.51
CA GLN A 41 0.85 -4.63 2.44
C GLN A 41 -0.18 -5.73 2.72
N ASP A 42 -1.01 -5.56 3.73
CA ASP A 42 -2.06 -6.51 4.07
C ASP A 42 -3.07 -6.66 2.95
N ASP A 43 -3.48 -5.54 2.33
CA ASP A 43 -4.39 -5.57 1.19
C ASP A 43 -3.76 -6.28 -0.02
N ALA A 44 -2.50 -6.02 -0.29
CA ALA A 44 -1.79 -6.68 -1.38
C ALA A 44 -1.71 -8.18 -1.14
N LEU A 45 -1.41 -8.60 0.09
CA LEU A 45 -1.37 -10.01 0.44
C LEU A 45 -2.73 -10.66 0.29
N ALA A 46 -3.80 -10.01 0.75
CA ALA A 46 -5.15 -10.52 0.62
C ALA A 46 -5.55 -10.66 -0.85
N THR A 47 -5.19 -9.70 -1.69
CA THR A 47 -5.45 -9.73 -3.13
C THR A 47 -4.77 -10.94 -3.78
N VAL A 48 -3.48 -11.13 -3.49
CA VAL A 48 -2.72 -12.23 -4.07
C VAL A 48 -3.25 -13.59 -3.59
N LEU A 49 -3.63 -13.70 -2.33
CA LEU A 49 -4.21 -14.92 -1.79
C LEU A 49 -5.54 -15.26 -2.48
N ARG A 50 -6.37 -14.25 -2.75
CA ARG A 50 -7.62 -14.47 -3.50
C ARG A 50 -7.36 -14.91 -4.92
N MET A 51 -6.36 -14.31 -5.58
CA MET A 51 -5.94 -14.71 -6.92
C MET A 51 -5.50 -16.16 -6.93
N GLN A 52 -4.70 -16.56 -5.94
CA GLN A 52 -4.23 -17.93 -5.82
C GLN A 52 -5.37 -18.91 -5.59
N GLN A 53 -6.30 -18.58 -4.69
CA GLN A 53 -7.47 -19.41 -4.44
C GLN A 53 -8.32 -19.58 -5.70
N LEU A 54 -8.53 -18.49 -6.42
CA LEU A 54 -9.33 -18.55 -7.65
C LEU A 54 -8.64 -19.38 -8.72
N ALA A 55 -7.32 -19.25 -8.85
CA ALA A 55 -6.54 -20.05 -9.77
C ALA A 55 -6.61 -21.54 -9.41
N ASP A 56 -6.54 -21.87 -8.13
CA ASP A 56 -6.64 -23.25 -7.66
C ASP A 56 -8.02 -23.83 -7.95
N MET A 57 -9.08 -23.04 -7.74
CA MET A 57 -10.45 -23.45 -8.04
C MET A 57 -10.69 -23.68 -9.53
N GLU A 58 -10.01 -22.89 -10.39
CA GLU A 58 -10.10 -23.05 -11.83
C GLU A 58 -9.17 -24.14 -12.39
N GLY A 59 -8.37 -24.75 -11.53
CA GLY A 59 -7.42 -25.76 -11.94
C GLY A 59 -6.21 -25.21 -12.67
N LEU A 60 -5.91 -23.92 -12.50
CA LEU A 60 -4.76 -23.29 -13.14
C LEU A 60 -3.49 -23.63 -12.37
N GLN A 61 -2.39 -23.77 -13.08
CA GLN A 61 -1.10 -24.08 -12.50
C GLN A 61 -0.09 -22.98 -12.84
N GLU A 62 0.71 -22.63 -11.86
CA GLU A 62 1.78 -21.66 -12.03
C GLU A 62 3.13 -22.34 -11.88
N THR A 63 4.09 -21.93 -12.70
CA THR A 63 5.44 -22.50 -12.71
C THR A 63 6.50 -21.52 -12.24
N ALA A 64 6.19 -20.23 -12.20
CA ALA A 64 7.17 -19.23 -11.78
C ALA A 64 7.51 -19.37 -10.30
N THR A 65 8.77 -19.16 -9.98
CA THR A 65 9.27 -19.28 -8.60
C THR A 65 9.55 -17.93 -7.95
N ASP A 66 9.66 -16.87 -8.74
CA ASP A 66 9.87 -15.54 -8.22
C ASP A 66 8.52 -14.82 -7.98
N THR A 67 8.54 -13.82 -7.11
CA THR A 67 7.31 -13.11 -6.72
C THR A 67 6.63 -12.44 -7.92
N LEU A 68 7.38 -11.66 -8.68
CA LEU A 68 6.85 -10.92 -9.82
C LEU A 68 6.34 -11.87 -10.91
N GLY A 69 7.12 -12.88 -11.25
CA GLY A 69 6.74 -13.86 -12.26
C GLY A 69 5.49 -14.62 -11.87
N ARG A 70 5.34 -14.98 -10.59
CA ARG A 70 4.16 -15.66 -10.08
C ARG A 70 2.91 -14.78 -10.20
N ILE A 71 3.04 -13.51 -9.85
CA ILE A 71 1.94 -12.55 -9.98
C ILE A 71 1.54 -12.38 -11.45
N LEU A 72 2.51 -12.26 -12.34
CA LEU A 72 2.24 -12.15 -13.77
C LEU A 72 1.52 -13.38 -14.32
N GLU A 73 1.94 -14.56 -13.92
CA GLU A 73 1.27 -15.81 -14.32
C GLU A 73 -0.16 -15.86 -13.80
N LEU A 74 -0.37 -15.50 -12.52
CA LEU A 74 -1.71 -15.49 -11.93
C LEU A 74 -2.62 -14.54 -12.68
N GLN A 75 -2.17 -13.32 -12.96
CA GLN A 75 -2.97 -12.35 -13.70
C GLN A 75 -3.28 -12.83 -15.11
N SER A 76 -2.31 -13.36 -15.80
CA SER A 76 -2.48 -13.85 -17.16
C SER A 76 -3.45 -15.03 -17.22
N ASN A 77 -3.28 -15.99 -16.31
CA ASN A 77 -4.14 -17.18 -16.26
C ASN A 77 -5.57 -16.82 -15.89
N LEU A 78 -5.77 -15.92 -14.94
CA LEU A 78 -7.10 -15.48 -14.53
C LEU A 78 -7.78 -14.67 -15.63
N ALA A 79 -7.03 -13.83 -16.33
CA ALA A 79 -7.57 -13.07 -17.46
C ALA A 79 -8.02 -14.02 -18.60
N ALA A 80 -7.28 -15.08 -18.84
CA ALA A 80 -7.65 -16.09 -19.83
C ALA A 80 -8.97 -16.79 -19.48
N LYS A 81 -9.32 -16.83 -18.19
CA LYS A 81 -10.59 -17.39 -17.72
C LYS A 81 -11.68 -16.35 -17.54
N GLY A 82 -11.45 -15.10 -17.95
CA GLY A 82 -12.42 -14.03 -17.84
C GLY A 82 -12.42 -13.27 -16.52
N HIS A 83 -11.44 -13.51 -15.64
CA HIS A 83 -11.35 -12.84 -14.36
C HIS A 83 -10.45 -11.62 -14.45
N TYR A 84 -11.01 -10.49 -14.84
CA TYR A 84 -10.25 -9.26 -15.08
C TYR A 84 -10.14 -8.34 -13.86
N TYR A 85 -10.71 -8.71 -12.73
CA TYR A 85 -10.71 -7.87 -11.52
C TYR A 85 -9.33 -7.65 -10.93
N TYR A 86 -8.38 -8.52 -11.24
CA TYR A 86 -7.06 -8.52 -10.64
C TYR A 86 -6.00 -7.96 -11.60
N GLN A 87 -6.42 -7.15 -12.57
CA GLN A 87 -5.52 -6.48 -13.49
C GLN A 87 -4.94 -5.23 -12.83
N VAL A 88 -4.14 -5.44 -11.79
CA VAL A 88 -3.45 -4.37 -11.06
C VAL A 88 -1.99 -4.37 -11.47
N ASN A 89 -1.27 -3.31 -11.10
CA ASN A 89 0.15 -3.21 -11.44
C ASN A 89 0.93 -4.32 -10.72
N PRO A 90 1.49 -5.29 -11.45
CA PRO A 90 2.19 -6.43 -10.82
C PRO A 90 3.45 -6.02 -10.08
N THR A 91 4.14 -4.97 -10.53
CA THR A 91 5.33 -4.46 -9.86
C THR A 91 4.99 -3.95 -8.47
N ASN A 92 3.90 -3.20 -8.34
CA ASN A 92 3.45 -2.70 -7.05
C ASN A 92 3.08 -3.82 -6.09
N LEU A 93 2.43 -4.87 -6.59
CA LEU A 93 2.14 -6.04 -5.77
C LEU A 93 3.41 -6.77 -5.35
N ALA A 94 4.36 -6.92 -6.26
CA ALA A 94 5.62 -7.62 -5.98
C ALA A 94 6.47 -6.89 -4.94
N GLU A 95 6.30 -5.58 -4.79
CA GLU A 95 7.00 -4.81 -3.76
C GLU A 95 6.40 -5.00 -2.38
N ARG A 96 5.15 -5.43 -2.29
CA ARG A 96 4.40 -5.51 -1.04
C ARG A 96 4.19 -6.92 -0.51
N VAL A 97 4.49 -7.93 -1.32
CA VAL A 97 4.33 -9.33 -0.92
C VAL A 97 5.56 -10.12 -1.35
N ILE A 98 5.77 -11.26 -0.70
CA ILE A 98 6.85 -12.18 -1.05
C ILE A 98 6.24 -13.57 -1.24
N TYR A 99 6.64 -14.25 -2.30
CA TYR A 99 6.26 -15.65 -2.53
C TYR A 99 7.42 -16.57 -2.17
N ASP A 100 7.15 -17.54 -1.32
CA ASP A 100 8.12 -18.58 -0.97
C ASP A 100 7.84 -19.82 -1.83
N PRO A 101 8.68 -20.13 -2.81
CA PRO A 101 8.45 -21.28 -3.69
C PRO A 101 8.62 -22.62 -2.99
N VAL A 102 9.41 -22.69 -1.91
CA VAL A 102 9.61 -23.92 -1.16
C VAL A 102 8.38 -24.26 -0.33
N ALA A 103 7.87 -23.27 0.43
CA ALA A 103 6.67 -23.44 1.23
C ALA A 103 5.39 -23.28 0.41
N GLN A 104 5.48 -22.73 -0.79
CA GLN A 104 4.35 -22.38 -1.66
C GLN A 104 3.36 -21.44 -0.95
N GLN A 105 3.89 -20.46 -0.24
CA GLN A 105 3.11 -19.52 0.54
C GLN A 105 3.48 -18.08 0.22
N TRP A 106 2.49 -17.22 0.38
CA TRP A 106 2.66 -15.78 0.26
C TRP A 106 2.76 -15.15 1.64
N SER A 107 3.59 -14.13 1.76
CA SER A 107 3.76 -13.39 3.01
C SER A 107 4.06 -11.93 2.72
N THR A 108 4.03 -11.10 3.77
CA THR A 108 4.50 -9.71 3.68
C THR A 108 6.00 -9.68 3.96
N PRO A 109 6.70 -8.69 3.37
CA PRO A 109 8.15 -8.55 3.58
C PRO A 109 8.51 -8.28 5.03
#